data_303cfcdff0dbee07d898a0f3e9fc9459
#
_entry.id   303cfcdff0dbee07d898a0f3e9fc9459
#
_cell.length_a   1.000
_cell.length_b   1.000
_cell.length_c   1.000
_cell.angle_alpha   90.00
_cell.angle_beta   90.00
_cell.angle_gamma   90.00
#
_symmetry.space_group_name_H-M   'P 1'
#
loop_
_entity.id
_entity.type
_entity.pdbx_description
1 polymer ?
#
loop_
_entity_poly.entity_id
_entity_poly.type
_entity_poly.pdbx_seq_one_letter_code
_entity_poly.pdbx_strand_id
1 'polypeptide(L)'
;MTPPHDISGRVVGEYLSTSENATDLIRMMKESYDLLKDHPVNLERIKNGKRPANSIWLWGEGKKPALSPFEELYGIKGAVISAVDLLKGIGKCAKMDTPDVEGATGYIDTNFVGKAEAAVEALKNGCDYAYIHIEAPDECGHRREAENKVRAIEIIDEQVLPIIFDGLKDYDDYKIMILPDHPTPIVTATHASDPVPFMIYHKSNEVNGVDTINEETAKATGLFVESGVQLMKKFLED
;
A
#
# COMPACT_ATOMS: atom_id res chain seq x y z
N MET A 1 14.19 14.89 0.86
CA MET A 1 13.37 15.52 1.95
C MET A 1 12.77 14.43 2.81
N THR A 2 12.68 14.63 4.14
CA THR A 2 12.10 13.65 5.08
C THR A 2 10.60 13.48 4.81
N PRO A 3 10.05 12.26 4.81
CA PRO A 3 8.62 12.03 4.67
C PRO A 3 7.82 12.72 5.79
N PRO A 4 6.69 13.37 5.51
CA PRO A 4 5.95 14.14 6.51
C PRO A 4 5.32 13.27 7.60
N HIS A 5 4.99 12.02 7.30
CA HIS A 5 4.43 11.07 8.28
C HIS A 5 5.46 10.65 9.35
N ASP A 6 6.76 10.64 9.02
CA ASP A 6 7.82 10.33 9.99
C ASP A 6 8.11 11.48 10.98
N ILE A 7 7.62 12.68 10.68
CA ILE A 7 7.87 13.89 11.47
C ILE A 7 6.57 14.56 11.96
N SER A 8 5.46 13.83 11.96
CA SER A 8 4.19 14.35 12.48
C SER A 8 4.33 14.81 13.93
N GLY A 9 3.84 16.04 14.21
CA GLY A 9 3.92 16.66 15.53
C GLY A 9 5.28 17.28 15.88
N ARG A 10 6.26 17.27 14.97
CA ARG A 10 7.59 17.87 15.18
C ARG A 10 7.72 19.22 14.49
N VAL A 11 8.71 20.02 14.90
CA VAL A 11 9.02 21.31 14.28
C VAL A 11 9.74 21.08 12.96
N VAL A 12 9.12 21.47 11.84
CA VAL A 12 9.59 21.17 10.48
C VAL A 12 10.95 21.79 10.12
N GLY A 13 11.34 22.88 10.79
CA GLY A 13 12.60 23.59 10.49
C GLY A 13 13.85 22.73 10.59
N GLU A 14 13.85 21.75 11.50
CA GLU A 14 14.97 20.83 11.71
C GLU A 14 15.10 19.77 10.61
N TYR A 15 14.04 19.59 9.81
CA TYR A 15 13.94 18.59 8.75
C TYR A 15 14.05 19.17 7.33
N LEU A 16 14.28 20.48 7.23
CA LEU A 16 14.58 21.10 5.94
C LEU A 16 15.95 20.63 5.44
N SER A 17 16.02 20.30 4.15
CA SER A 17 17.29 19.91 3.54
C SER A 17 18.32 21.05 3.58
N THR A 18 19.57 20.71 3.81
CA THR A 18 20.72 21.64 3.71
C THR A 18 21.43 21.56 2.36
N SER A 19 20.94 20.69 1.45
CA SER A 19 21.53 20.55 0.12
C SER A 19 21.29 21.78 -0.74
N GLU A 20 22.30 22.23 -1.45
CA GLU A 20 22.20 23.32 -2.44
C GLU A 20 21.19 23.01 -3.53
N ASN A 21 21.04 21.74 -3.92
CA ASN A 21 20.06 21.27 -4.91
C ASN A 21 18.60 21.40 -4.42
N ALA A 22 18.36 21.58 -3.12
CA ALA A 22 17.03 21.74 -2.55
C ALA A 22 16.59 23.19 -2.37
N THR A 23 17.42 24.17 -2.76
CA THR A 23 17.17 25.60 -2.52
C THR A 23 15.82 26.06 -3.06
N ASP A 24 15.47 25.71 -4.29
CA ASP A 24 14.19 26.08 -4.88
C ASP A 24 13.00 25.37 -4.22
N LEU A 25 13.15 24.11 -3.84
CA LEU A 25 12.11 23.35 -3.13
C LEU A 25 11.82 24.01 -1.77
N ILE A 26 12.87 24.35 -1.03
CA ILE A 26 12.76 25.02 0.29
C ILE A 26 12.12 26.42 0.13
N ARG A 27 12.51 27.16 -0.90
CA ARG A 27 11.90 28.47 -1.20
C ARG A 27 10.39 28.31 -1.45
N MET A 28 9.99 27.39 -2.34
CA MET A 28 8.59 27.12 -2.62
C MET A 28 7.79 26.71 -1.38
N MET A 29 8.34 25.87 -0.51
CA MET A 29 7.70 25.48 0.75
C MET A 29 7.49 26.68 1.68
N LYS A 30 8.49 27.56 1.81
CA LYS A 30 8.39 28.76 2.64
C LYS A 30 7.37 29.76 2.10
N GLU A 31 7.43 30.06 0.80
CA GLU A 31 6.53 30.99 0.13
C GLU A 31 5.08 30.48 0.13
N SER A 32 4.87 29.17 0.11
CA SER A 32 3.54 28.57 0.16
C SER A 32 2.76 28.95 1.43
N TYR A 33 3.44 29.17 2.54
CA TYR A 33 2.80 29.62 3.77
C TYR A 33 2.14 30.99 3.60
N ASP A 34 2.85 31.95 3.01
CA ASP A 34 2.30 33.28 2.78
C ASP A 34 1.14 33.28 1.78
N LEU A 35 1.17 32.36 0.82
CA LEU A 35 0.09 32.18 -0.15
C LEU A 35 -1.15 31.50 0.47
N LEU A 36 -0.96 30.54 1.36
CA LEU A 36 -2.03 29.65 1.82
C LEU A 36 -2.64 30.06 3.17
N LYS A 37 -1.89 30.75 4.05
CA LYS A 37 -2.35 31.06 5.42
C LYS A 37 -3.69 31.80 5.48
N ASP A 38 -3.91 32.72 4.55
CA ASP A 38 -5.12 33.56 4.47
C ASP A 38 -6.09 33.12 3.34
N HIS A 39 -5.84 31.95 2.74
CA HIS A 39 -6.71 31.43 1.68
C HIS A 39 -8.12 31.15 2.23
N PRO A 40 -9.19 31.51 1.50
CA PRO A 40 -10.59 31.36 1.98
C PRO A 40 -10.91 29.97 2.52
N VAL A 41 -10.42 28.90 1.88
CA VAL A 41 -10.60 27.53 2.37
C VAL A 41 -9.98 27.33 3.75
N ASN A 42 -8.78 27.88 3.99
CA ASN A 42 -8.13 27.78 5.28
C ASN A 42 -8.80 28.61 6.37
N LEU A 43 -9.30 29.80 6.03
CA LEU A 43 -10.09 30.61 6.94
C LEU A 43 -11.40 29.91 7.35
N GLU A 44 -12.08 29.26 6.41
CA GLU A 44 -13.28 28.46 6.71
C GLU A 44 -12.94 27.22 7.54
N ARG A 45 -11.81 26.56 7.29
CA ARG A 45 -11.34 25.44 8.14
C ARG A 45 -11.11 25.88 9.58
N ILE A 46 -10.43 27.01 9.78
CA ILE A 46 -10.16 27.59 11.11
C ILE A 46 -11.45 27.93 11.82
N LYS A 47 -12.40 28.59 11.12
CA LYS A 47 -13.72 28.93 11.65
C LYS A 47 -14.50 27.69 12.15
N ASN A 48 -14.30 26.56 11.48
CA ASN A 48 -14.91 25.27 11.84
C ASN A 48 -14.05 24.44 12.82
N GLY A 49 -13.06 25.04 13.50
CA GLY A 49 -12.18 24.38 14.47
C GLY A 49 -11.20 23.36 13.88
N LYS A 50 -11.02 23.37 12.55
CA LYS A 50 -10.11 22.48 11.84
C LYS A 50 -8.75 23.15 11.63
N ARG A 51 -7.67 22.33 11.61
CA ARG A 51 -6.34 22.84 11.25
C ARG A 51 -6.31 23.29 9.79
N PRO A 52 -5.69 24.45 9.49
CA PRO A 52 -5.48 24.89 8.11
C PRO A 52 -4.41 24.04 7.39
N ALA A 53 -4.55 23.88 6.07
CA ALA A 53 -3.50 23.38 5.18
C ALA A 53 -2.70 24.58 4.66
N ASN A 54 -1.83 25.14 5.49
CA ASN A 54 -1.20 26.43 5.28
C ASN A 54 0.21 26.39 4.69
N SER A 55 0.73 25.21 4.36
CA SER A 55 2.02 25.06 3.69
C SER A 55 2.03 23.76 2.89
N ILE A 56 2.84 23.73 1.83
CA ILE A 56 3.19 22.49 1.14
C ILE A 56 4.45 21.90 1.76
N TRP A 57 4.60 20.58 1.65
CA TRP A 57 5.82 19.88 1.99
C TRP A 57 6.21 19.00 0.79
N LEU A 58 7.34 19.30 0.17
CA LEU A 58 7.83 18.58 -1.00
C LEU A 58 8.76 17.45 -0.55
N TRP A 59 8.46 16.22 -0.94
CA TRP A 59 9.21 15.03 -0.55
C TRP A 59 9.05 13.94 -1.61
N GLY A 60 9.84 12.87 -1.50
CA GLY A 60 9.76 11.74 -2.43
C GLY A 60 10.20 12.12 -3.85
N GLU A 61 11.03 13.15 -3.98
CA GLU A 61 11.55 13.61 -5.26
C GLU A 61 12.39 12.54 -5.94
N GLY A 62 12.23 12.40 -7.25
CA GLY A 62 12.97 11.44 -8.05
C GLY A 62 12.71 11.63 -9.55
N LYS A 63 13.43 10.84 -10.35
CA LYS A 63 13.18 10.73 -11.78
C LYS A 63 12.23 9.57 -12.04
N LYS A 64 11.47 9.65 -13.14
CA LYS A 64 10.64 8.52 -13.59
C LYS A 64 11.51 7.26 -13.67
N PRO A 65 11.16 6.16 -12.97
CA PRO A 65 11.92 4.93 -13.03
C PRO A 65 11.80 4.29 -14.42
N ALA A 66 12.90 3.70 -14.88
CA ALA A 66 12.93 2.88 -16.09
C ALA A 66 12.75 1.41 -15.68
N LEU A 67 11.52 1.02 -15.36
CA LEU A 67 11.18 -0.35 -15.03
C LEU A 67 11.00 -1.16 -16.31
N SER A 68 11.47 -2.40 -16.30
CA SER A 68 11.13 -3.35 -17.35
C SER A 68 9.63 -3.67 -17.30
N PRO A 69 8.96 -3.83 -18.42
CA PRO A 69 7.57 -4.29 -18.44
C PRO A 69 7.39 -5.60 -17.68
N PHE A 70 6.33 -5.70 -16.90
CA PHE A 70 6.05 -6.88 -16.08
C PHE A 70 5.93 -8.16 -16.92
N GLU A 71 5.25 -8.06 -18.07
CA GLU A 71 5.10 -9.17 -19.02
C GLU A 71 6.45 -9.62 -19.61
N GLU A 72 7.39 -8.70 -19.84
CA GLU A 72 8.73 -9.07 -20.31
C GLU A 72 9.57 -9.79 -19.24
N LEU A 73 9.35 -9.46 -17.95
CA LEU A 73 10.08 -10.07 -16.84
C LEU A 73 9.54 -11.45 -16.47
N TYR A 74 8.22 -11.63 -16.50
CA TYR A 74 7.56 -12.80 -15.94
C TYR A 74 6.75 -13.61 -16.96
N GLY A 75 6.59 -13.12 -18.20
CA GLY A 75 5.83 -13.81 -19.24
C GLY A 75 4.31 -13.77 -19.04
N ILE A 76 3.82 -12.97 -18.09
CA ILE A 76 2.41 -12.88 -17.70
C ILE A 76 1.96 -11.42 -17.61
N LYS A 77 0.68 -11.17 -17.86
CA LYS A 77 0.05 -9.86 -17.75
C LYS A 77 -0.41 -9.61 -16.33
N GLY A 78 -0.18 -8.41 -15.81
CA GLY A 78 -0.53 -8.05 -14.46
C GLY A 78 -1.40 -6.81 -14.34
N ALA A 79 -2.16 -6.74 -13.25
CA ALA A 79 -2.89 -5.56 -12.81
C ALA A 79 -2.47 -5.15 -11.40
N VAL A 80 -2.51 -3.84 -11.11
CA VAL A 80 -2.30 -3.26 -9.78
C VAL A 80 -3.57 -2.53 -9.36
N ILE A 81 -4.21 -3.00 -8.32
CA ILE A 81 -5.39 -2.42 -7.70
C ILE A 81 -4.97 -1.70 -6.42
N SER A 82 -4.99 -0.38 -6.41
CA SER A 82 -4.57 0.44 -5.27
C SER A 82 -5.29 1.79 -5.26
N ALA A 83 -5.46 2.37 -4.08
CA ALA A 83 -5.83 3.77 -3.91
C ALA A 83 -4.61 4.70 -3.98
N VAL A 84 -3.40 4.16 -3.81
CA VAL A 84 -2.16 4.91 -3.68
C VAL A 84 -1.57 5.21 -5.06
N ASP A 85 -1.45 6.50 -5.38
CA ASP A 85 -0.92 6.95 -6.68
C ASP A 85 0.51 6.46 -6.95
N LEU A 86 1.33 6.32 -5.92
CA LEU A 86 2.68 5.76 -6.03
C LEU A 86 2.65 4.35 -6.62
N LEU A 87 1.82 3.46 -6.08
CA LEU A 87 1.71 2.07 -6.54
C LEU A 87 1.10 1.98 -7.94
N LYS A 88 0.05 2.77 -8.20
CA LYS A 88 -0.50 2.88 -9.56
C LYS A 88 0.54 3.41 -10.55
N GLY A 89 1.36 4.37 -10.12
CA GLY A 89 2.47 4.91 -10.92
C GLY A 89 3.53 3.85 -11.23
N ILE A 90 3.91 3.02 -10.25
CA ILE A 90 4.82 1.88 -10.43
C ILE A 90 4.21 0.88 -11.42
N GLY A 91 2.95 0.50 -11.22
CA GLY A 91 2.22 -0.40 -12.13
C GLY A 91 2.23 0.13 -13.57
N LYS A 92 1.91 1.40 -13.79
CA LYS A 92 1.99 2.03 -15.13
C LYS A 92 3.40 2.05 -15.71
N CYS A 93 4.43 2.29 -14.90
CA CYS A 93 5.82 2.23 -15.35
C CYS A 93 6.22 0.80 -15.75
N ALA A 94 5.71 -0.21 -15.06
CA ALA A 94 5.89 -1.63 -15.37
C ALA A 94 4.92 -2.15 -16.44
N LYS A 95 4.12 -1.29 -17.07
CA LYS A 95 3.12 -1.65 -18.09
C LYS A 95 2.01 -2.61 -17.62
N MET A 96 1.72 -2.59 -16.34
CA MET A 96 0.58 -3.29 -15.76
C MET A 96 -0.70 -2.46 -15.88
N ASP A 97 -1.85 -3.12 -15.90
CA ASP A 97 -3.14 -2.47 -15.80
C ASP A 97 -3.34 -1.85 -14.41
N THR A 98 -3.93 -0.66 -14.36
CA THR A 98 -4.15 0.05 -13.09
C THR A 98 -5.57 0.60 -13.06
N PRO A 99 -6.60 -0.26 -12.88
CA PRO A 99 -7.98 0.17 -12.88
C PRO A 99 -8.27 1.15 -11.74
N ASP A 100 -9.16 2.11 -12.01
CA ASP A 100 -9.69 2.99 -10.98
C ASP A 100 -10.82 2.29 -10.25
N VAL A 101 -10.81 2.39 -8.92
CA VAL A 101 -11.87 1.86 -8.06
C VAL A 101 -12.56 3.01 -7.35
N GLU A 102 -13.85 3.19 -7.62
CA GLU A 102 -14.63 4.24 -6.98
C GLU A 102 -14.69 4.04 -5.46
N GLY A 103 -14.46 5.10 -4.70
CA GLY A 103 -14.42 5.03 -3.24
C GLY A 103 -13.17 4.36 -2.65
N ALA A 104 -12.16 4.06 -3.46
CA ALA A 104 -10.88 3.58 -2.93
C ALA A 104 -10.14 4.71 -2.23
N THR A 105 -9.81 4.49 -0.97
CA THR A 105 -8.97 5.36 -0.13
C THR A 105 -7.82 4.57 0.48
N GLY A 106 -6.88 5.25 1.12
CA GLY A 106 -5.79 4.62 1.90
C GLY A 106 -6.20 4.27 3.33
N TYR A 107 -7.45 4.53 3.75
CA TYR A 107 -7.87 4.39 5.13
C TYR A 107 -8.98 3.33 5.30
N ILE A 108 -9.49 3.15 6.53
CA ILE A 108 -10.48 2.11 6.87
C ILE A 108 -11.83 2.29 6.18
N ASP A 109 -12.12 3.47 5.66
CA ASP A 109 -13.31 3.77 4.87
C ASP A 109 -13.19 3.40 3.39
N THR A 110 -12.07 2.78 2.99
CA THR A 110 -11.84 2.38 1.61
C THR A 110 -12.90 1.37 1.11
N ASN A 111 -13.16 1.39 -0.19
CA ASN A 111 -14.00 0.39 -0.84
C ASN A 111 -13.25 -0.95 -0.98
N PHE A 112 -13.23 -1.76 0.07
CA PHE A 112 -12.60 -3.09 0.10
C PHE A 112 -13.19 -4.03 -0.96
N VAL A 113 -14.52 -4.07 -1.04
CA VAL A 113 -15.27 -4.89 -2.00
C VAL A 113 -14.91 -4.52 -3.43
N GLY A 114 -14.97 -3.24 -3.77
CA GLY A 114 -14.62 -2.76 -5.11
C GLY A 114 -13.17 -3.04 -5.52
N LYS A 115 -12.23 -3.06 -4.57
CA LYS A 115 -10.84 -3.47 -4.85
C LYS A 115 -10.75 -4.96 -5.22
N ALA A 116 -11.49 -5.83 -4.50
CA ALA A 116 -11.54 -7.25 -4.80
C ALA A 116 -12.22 -7.52 -6.15
N GLU A 117 -13.35 -6.87 -6.41
CA GLU A 117 -14.09 -6.99 -7.68
C GLU A 117 -13.25 -6.54 -8.87
N ALA A 118 -12.51 -5.42 -8.73
CA ALA A 118 -11.61 -4.93 -9.78
C ALA A 118 -10.47 -5.90 -10.09
N ALA A 119 -9.95 -6.63 -9.09
CA ALA A 119 -8.95 -7.66 -9.29
C ALA A 119 -9.51 -8.86 -10.07
N VAL A 120 -10.67 -9.35 -9.66
CA VAL A 120 -11.37 -10.45 -10.35
C VAL A 120 -11.70 -10.05 -11.80
N GLU A 121 -12.16 -8.82 -12.01
CA GLU A 121 -12.47 -8.30 -13.34
C GLU A 121 -11.22 -8.21 -14.24
N ALA A 122 -10.09 -7.75 -13.69
CA ALA A 122 -8.81 -7.70 -14.40
C ALA A 122 -8.38 -9.12 -14.87
N LEU A 123 -8.49 -10.12 -13.97
CA LEU A 123 -8.18 -11.51 -14.30
C LEU A 123 -9.11 -12.07 -15.37
N LYS A 124 -10.42 -11.82 -15.29
CA LYS A 124 -11.40 -12.22 -16.32
C LYS A 124 -11.15 -11.55 -17.67
N ASN A 125 -10.58 -10.37 -17.68
CA ASN A 125 -10.25 -9.60 -18.89
C ASN A 125 -8.85 -9.88 -19.45
N GLY A 126 -8.19 -10.95 -18.98
CA GLY A 126 -6.97 -11.48 -19.57
C GLY A 126 -5.67 -11.05 -18.89
N CYS A 127 -5.74 -10.52 -17.65
CA CYS A 127 -4.58 -10.52 -16.77
C CYS A 127 -4.40 -11.91 -16.14
N ASP A 128 -3.15 -12.33 -15.95
CA ASP A 128 -2.79 -13.58 -15.29
C ASP A 128 -2.45 -13.35 -13.80
N TYR A 129 -2.20 -12.10 -13.44
CA TYR A 129 -1.77 -11.68 -12.10
C TYR A 129 -2.51 -10.40 -11.67
N ALA A 130 -2.98 -10.37 -10.44
CA ALA A 130 -3.57 -9.19 -9.82
C ALA A 130 -2.90 -8.90 -8.46
N TYR A 131 -2.33 -7.70 -8.31
CA TYR A 131 -1.80 -7.18 -7.05
C TYR A 131 -2.84 -6.27 -6.42
N ILE A 132 -3.37 -6.67 -5.27
CA ILE A 132 -4.36 -5.89 -4.52
C ILE A 132 -3.67 -5.25 -3.33
N HIS A 133 -3.63 -3.93 -3.31
CA HIS A 133 -3.06 -3.16 -2.21
C HIS A 133 -4.16 -2.56 -1.33
N ILE A 134 -4.08 -2.85 -0.04
CA ILE A 134 -4.99 -2.35 0.99
C ILE A 134 -4.14 -1.69 2.08
N GLU A 135 -4.07 -0.37 2.09
CA GLU A 135 -3.23 0.43 2.98
C GLU A 135 -3.85 0.64 4.38
N ALA A 136 -5.15 0.37 4.54
CA ALA A 136 -5.89 0.66 5.76
C ALA A 136 -5.22 0.15 7.06
N PRO A 137 -4.66 -1.07 7.15
CA PRO A 137 -3.94 -1.53 8.35
C PRO A 137 -2.69 -0.69 8.66
N ASP A 138 -1.99 -0.20 7.64
CA ASP A 138 -0.81 0.65 7.78
C ASP A 138 -1.17 2.03 8.33
N GLU A 139 -2.11 2.71 7.69
CA GLU A 139 -2.59 4.02 8.12
C GLU A 139 -3.15 4.00 9.56
N CYS A 140 -3.87 2.94 9.95
CA CYS A 140 -4.30 2.74 11.33
C CYS A 140 -3.10 2.58 12.27
N GLY A 141 -2.02 1.94 11.83
CA GLY A 141 -0.75 1.82 12.55
C GLY A 141 -0.12 3.19 12.83
N HIS A 142 0.04 4.01 11.79
CA HIS A 142 0.57 5.37 11.90
C HIS A 142 -0.25 6.25 12.84
N ARG A 143 -1.56 6.07 12.87
CA ARG A 143 -2.50 6.82 13.72
C ARG A 143 -2.64 6.25 15.13
N ARG A 144 -2.01 5.12 15.45
CA ARG A 144 -2.13 4.40 16.72
C ARG A 144 -3.56 3.91 17.02
N GLU A 145 -4.31 3.59 15.99
CA GLU A 145 -5.69 3.12 16.05
C GLU A 145 -5.75 1.60 16.04
N ALA A 146 -5.42 0.96 17.17
CA ALA A 146 -5.30 -0.49 17.25
C ALA A 146 -6.60 -1.23 16.87
N GLU A 147 -7.76 -0.74 17.33
CA GLU A 147 -9.06 -1.35 17.02
C GLU A 147 -9.38 -1.27 15.52
N ASN A 148 -9.13 -0.11 14.90
CA ASN A 148 -9.33 0.07 13.46
C ASN A 148 -8.34 -0.77 12.65
N LYS A 149 -7.10 -0.95 13.12
CA LYS A 149 -6.12 -1.81 12.47
C LYS A 149 -6.58 -3.28 12.45
N VAL A 150 -7.05 -3.78 13.60
CA VAL A 150 -7.63 -5.13 13.68
C VAL A 150 -8.86 -5.23 12.77
N ARG A 151 -9.75 -4.25 12.82
CA ARG A 151 -10.96 -4.25 11.98
C ARG A 151 -10.66 -4.24 10.49
N ALA A 152 -9.63 -3.50 10.05
CA ALA A 152 -9.21 -3.51 8.65
C ALA A 152 -8.73 -4.89 8.19
N ILE A 153 -8.02 -5.63 9.04
CA ILE A 153 -7.58 -7.01 8.75
C ILE A 153 -8.78 -7.96 8.71
N GLU A 154 -9.72 -7.85 9.67
CA GLU A 154 -10.96 -8.63 9.65
C GLU A 154 -11.79 -8.40 8.38
N ILE A 155 -11.90 -7.15 7.90
CA ILE A 155 -12.62 -6.84 6.66
C ILE A 155 -11.94 -7.50 5.45
N ILE A 156 -10.62 -7.57 5.42
CA ILE A 156 -9.91 -8.29 4.34
C ILE A 156 -10.33 -9.76 4.35
N ASP A 157 -10.34 -10.40 5.50
CA ASP A 157 -10.74 -11.80 5.64
C ASP A 157 -12.23 -12.01 5.34
N GLU A 158 -13.10 -11.17 5.89
CA GLU A 158 -14.56 -11.32 5.78
C GLU A 158 -15.15 -10.93 4.41
N GLN A 159 -14.53 -9.97 3.71
CA GLN A 159 -15.13 -9.37 2.50
C GLN A 159 -14.26 -9.51 1.26
N VAL A 160 -12.93 -9.32 1.37
CA VAL A 160 -12.05 -9.37 0.20
C VAL A 160 -11.80 -10.80 -0.24
N LEU A 161 -11.38 -11.67 0.68
CA LEU A 161 -11.04 -13.06 0.34
C LEU A 161 -12.21 -13.84 -0.23
N PRO A 162 -13.44 -13.78 0.32
CA PRO A 162 -14.57 -14.51 -0.26
C PRO A 162 -14.89 -14.11 -1.70
N ILE A 163 -14.76 -12.81 -2.04
CA ILE A 163 -14.96 -12.33 -3.41
C ILE A 163 -13.89 -12.89 -4.34
N ILE A 164 -12.63 -12.93 -3.90
CA ILE A 164 -11.53 -13.49 -4.68
C ILE A 164 -11.74 -15.00 -4.90
N PHE A 165 -12.04 -15.75 -3.85
CA PHE A 165 -12.30 -17.19 -3.96
C PHE A 165 -13.50 -17.51 -4.86
N ASP A 166 -14.62 -16.78 -4.72
CA ASP A 166 -15.78 -16.96 -5.59
C ASP A 166 -15.47 -16.57 -7.05
N GLY A 167 -14.71 -15.49 -7.23
CA GLY A 167 -14.28 -15.01 -8.56
C GLY A 167 -13.36 -15.98 -9.30
N LEU A 168 -12.58 -16.78 -8.56
CA LEU A 168 -11.60 -17.73 -9.09
C LEU A 168 -12.10 -19.19 -9.11
N LYS A 169 -13.30 -19.49 -8.63
CA LYS A 169 -13.81 -20.86 -8.47
C LYS A 169 -13.81 -21.69 -9.75
N ASP A 170 -14.08 -21.04 -10.89
CA ASP A 170 -14.19 -21.67 -12.20
C ASP A 170 -12.85 -21.82 -12.94
N TYR A 171 -11.75 -21.29 -12.37
CA TYR A 171 -10.40 -21.53 -12.89
C TYR A 171 -9.93 -22.93 -12.50
N ASP A 172 -9.26 -23.62 -13.42
CA ASP A 172 -8.74 -24.97 -13.16
C ASP A 172 -7.70 -24.95 -12.05
N ASP A 173 -6.82 -23.95 -12.05
CA ASP A 173 -5.80 -23.75 -11.03
C ASP A 173 -5.55 -22.26 -10.77
N TYR A 174 -5.17 -21.92 -9.53
CA TYR A 174 -4.77 -20.57 -9.13
C TYR A 174 -4.01 -20.58 -7.82
N LYS A 175 -3.28 -19.49 -7.58
CA LYS A 175 -2.59 -19.24 -6.31
C LYS A 175 -3.03 -17.90 -5.72
N ILE A 176 -3.11 -17.84 -4.39
CA ILE A 176 -3.36 -16.61 -3.65
C ILE A 176 -2.22 -16.45 -2.65
N MET A 177 -1.57 -15.27 -2.65
CA MET A 177 -0.57 -14.90 -1.65
C MET A 177 -1.08 -13.73 -0.84
N ILE A 178 -0.95 -13.84 0.48
CA ILE A 178 -1.35 -12.81 1.43
C ILE A 178 -0.16 -12.49 2.31
N LEU A 179 0.20 -11.21 2.41
CA LEU A 179 1.28 -10.71 3.25
C LEU A 179 1.12 -9.21 3.51
N PRO A 180 1.60 -8.68 4.64
CA PRO A 180 1.96 -7.27 4.74
C PRO A 180 3.28 -7.02 3.99
N ASP A 181 3.50 -5.80 3.51
CA ASP A 181 4.76 -5.38 2.87
C ASP A 181 5.83 -5.04 3.93
N HIS A 182 5.42 -4.50 5.07
CA HIS A 182 6.23 -4.20 6.24
C HIS A 182 5.37 -4.11 7.50
N PRO A 183 5.96 -4.20 8.70
CA PRO A 183 5.25 -3.88 9.93
C PRO A 183 5.10 -2.36 10.09
N THR A 184 3.95 -1.94 10.64
CA THR A 184 3.71 -0.57 11.15
C THR A 184 3.17 -0.69 12.57
N PRO A 185 4.07 -0.93 13.55
CA PRO A 185 3.64 -1.20 14.92
C PRO A 185 2.98 0.02 15.56
N ILE A 186 1.89 -0.23 16.30
CA ILE A 186 1.14 0.81 17.02
C ILE A 186 2.02 1.63 17.97
N VAL A 187 3.03 1.00 18.58
CA VAL A 187 3.93 1.63 19.56
C VAL A 187 4.82 2.68 18.89
N THR A 188 5.43 2.34 17.77
CA THR A 188 6.33 3.24 17.03
C THR A 188 5.58 4.20 16.12
N ALA A 189 4.42 3.78 15.58
CA ALA A 189 3.62 4.50 14.60
C ALA A 189 4.42 4.87 13.33
N THR A 190 5.40 4.05 12.98
CA THR A 190 6.21 4.17 11.77
C THR A 190 6.64 2.79 11.31
N HIS A 191 7.09 2.67 10.06
CA HIS A 191 7.53 1.41 9.50
C HIS A 191 8.71 0.80 10.28
N ALA A 192 8.70 -0.53 10.39
CA ALA A 192 9.79 -1.31 10.96
C ALA A 192 10.35 -2.28 9.92
N SER A 193 11.55 -2.80 10.19
CA SER A 193 12.26 -3.71 9.28
C SER A 193 12.22 -5.18 9.73
N ASP A 194 11.35 -5.49 10.68
CA ASP A 194 11.17 -6.86 11.13
C ASP A 194 10.56 -7.74 10.03
N PRO A 195 10.84 -9.04 10.02
CA PRO A 195 10.21 -9.97 9.09
C PRO A 195 8.69 -9.96 9.22
N VAL A 196 7.99 -10.12 8.10
CA VAL A 196 6.53 -10.20 8.04
C VAL A 196 6.05 -11.62 7.73
N PRO A 197 4.89 -12.04 8.26
CA PRO A 197 4.31 -13.31 7.89
C PRO A 197 3.80 -13.27 6.45
N PHE A 198 3.83 -14.41 5.77
CA PHE A 198 3.19 -14.58 4.48
C PHE A 198 2.51 -15.95 4.41
N MET A 199 1.48 -16.03 3.56
CA MET A 199 0.78 -17.26 3.25
C MET A 199 0.63 -17.39 1.74
N ILE A 200 0.81 -18.61 1.21
CA ILE A 200 0.51 -18.94 -0.18
C ILE A 200 -0.47 -20.11 -0.15
N TYR A 201 -1.62 -19.92 -0.78
CA TYR A 201 -2.59 -20.97 -1.10
C TYR A 201 -2.44 -21.35 -2.56
N HIS A 202 -2.44 -22.64 -2.87
CA HIS A 202 -2.40 -23.19 -4.23
C HIS A 202 -3.50 -24.24 -4.40
N LYS A 203 -4.47 -23.97 -5.28
CA LYS A 203 -5.67 -24.82 -5.46
C LYS A 203 -5.33 -26.27 -5.81
N SER A 204 -4.38 -26.50 -6.71
CA SER A 204 -4.01 -27.85 -7.15
C SER A 204 -2.96 -28.54 -6.26
N ASN A 205 -2.36 -27.81 -5.31
CA ASN A 205 -1.34 -28.34 -4.41
C ASN A 205 -1.62 -27.88 -2.97
N GLU A 206 -2.78 -28.25 -2.46
CA GLU A 206 -3.20 -27.90 -1.10
C GLU A 206 -2.38 -28.69 -0.08
N VAL A 207 -1.70 -27.98 0.79
CA VAL A 207 -0.94 -28.56 1.90
C VAL A 207 -1.47 -28.03 3.23
N ASN A 208 -1.36 -28.85 4.27
CA ASN A 208 -1.73 -28.41 5.62
C ASN A 208 -0.78 -27.31 6.09
N GLY A 209 -1.33 -26.15 6.37
CA GLY A 209 -0.64 -25.00 6.95
C GLY A 209 -0.86 -24.90 8.46
N VAL A 210 -0.81 -23.67 8.95
CA VAL A 210 -1.16 -23.32 10.34
C VAL A 210 -2.61 -22.80 10.39
N ASP A 211 -3.28 -22.96 11.53
CA ASP A 211 -4.69 -22.56 11.68
C ASP A 211 -4.91 -21.04 11.65
N THR A 212 -3.87 -20.28 11.98
CA THR A 212 -3.91 -18.81 12.00
C THR A 212 -2.63 -18.23 11.44
N ILE A 213 -2.74 -17.10 10.73
CA ILE A 213 -1.59 -16.35 10.24
C ILE A 213 -1.26 -15.18 11.18
N ASN A 214 -0.09 -15.24 11.79
CA ASN A 214 0.54 -14.15 12.55
C ASN A 214 2.05 -14.38 12.60
N GLU A 215 2.79 -13.44 13.19
CA GLU A 215 4.26 -13.50 13.25
C GLU A 215 4.77 -14.73 14.01
N GLU A 216 4.09 -15.15 15.09
CA GLU A 216 4.51 -16.29 15.91
C GLU A 216 4.28 -17.61 15.19
N THR A 217 3.09 -17.80 14.62
CA THR A 217 2.74 -19.04 13.89
C THR A 217 3.54 -19.17 12.61
N ALA A 218 3.76 -18.09 11.86
CA ALA A 218 4.60 -18.08 10.68
C ALA A 218 6.04 -18.43 11.02
N LYS A 219 6.63 -17.82 12.06
CA LYS A 219 7.98 -18.12 12.53
C LYS A 219 8.12 -19.59 12.98
N ALA A 220 7.13 -20.16 13.61
CA ALA A 220 7.13 -21.54 14.10
C ALA A 220 7.20 -22.58 12.97
N THR A 221 6.80 -22.23 11.74
CA THR A 221 6.95 -23.12 10.57
C THR A 221 8.41 -23.34 10.16
N GLY A 222 9.32 -22.44 10.52
CA GLY A 222 10.70 -22.45 10.04
C GLY A 222 10.88 -22.04 8.58
N LEU A 223 9.80 -21.75 7.85
CA LEU A 223 9.85 -21.25 6.48
C LEU A 223 10.29 -19.78 6.49
N PHE A 224 11.38 -19.46 5.80
CA PHE A 224 11.89 -18.11 5.72
C PHE A 224 12.37 -17.78 4.31
N VAL A 225 12.03 -16.59 3.83
CA VAL A 225 12.48 -16.04 2.55
C VAL A 225 13.19 -14.72 2.82
N GLU A 226 14.46 -14.62 2.44
CA GLU A 226 15.32 -13.46 2.78
C GLU A 226 14.92 -12.17 2.05
N SER A 227 14.24 -12.27 0.91
CA SER A 227 13.94 -11.12 0.06
C SER A 227 12.57 -11.22 -0.57
N GLY A 228 11.79 -10.13 -0.52
CA GLY A 228 10.49 -10.04 -1.21
C GLY A 228 10.57 -10.28 -2.73
N VAL A 229 11.71 -9.95 -3.35
CA VAL A 229 11.94 -10.27 -4.78
C VAL A 229 11.99 -11.78 -5.02
N GLN A 230 12.61 -12.53 -4.11
CA GLN A 230 12.63 -14.00 -4.18
C GLN A 230 11.24 -14.59 -3.91
N LEU A 231 10.46 -13.97 -3.04
CA LEU A 231 9.10 -14.41 -2.74
C LEU A 231 8.19 -14.32 -3.96
N MET A 232 8.29 -13.24 -4.75
CA MET A 232 7.55 -13.11 -6.00
C MET A 232 7.91 -14.24 -6.99
N LYS A 233 9.20 -14.54 -7.14
CA LYS A 233 9.65 -15.64 -7.99
C LYS A 233 9.09 -16.97 -7.52
N LYS A 234 9.18 -17.26 -6.22
CA LYS A 234 8.62 -18.47 -5.60
C LYS A 234 7.12 -18.58 -5.84
N PHE A 235 6.36 -17.49 -5.70
CA PHE A 235 4.91 -17.47 -5.94
C PHE A 235 4.53 -17.81 -7.37
N LEU A 236 5.33 -17.39 -8.34
CA LEU A 236 5.04 -17.66 -9.77
C LEU A 236 5.51 -19.03 -10.24
N GLU A 237 6.59 -19.58 -9.67
CA GLU A 237 7.22 -20.83 -10.11
C GLU A 237 6.69 -22.08 -9.38
N ASP A 238 6.41 -22.00 -8.08
CA ASP A 238 5.92 -23.12 -7.24
C ASP A 238 4.40 -23.32 -7.38
#